data_4d6a447f7a7c6e477544982b60964794
#
_entry.id   4d6a447f7a7c6e477544982b60964794
#
_cell.length_a   1.000
_cell.length_b   1.000
_cell.length_c   1.000
_cell.angle_alpha   90.00
_cell.angle_beta   90.00
_cell.angle_gamma   90.00
#
_symmetry.space_group_name_H-M   'P 1'
#
loop_
_entity.id
_entity.type
_entity.pdbx_description
1 polymer ?
#
loop_
_entity_poly.entity_id
_entity_poly.type
_entity_poly.pdbx_seq_one_letter_code
_entity_poly.pdbx_strand_id
1 'polypeptide(L)'
;KLDAYWSQMRLAKSDVIGLSLLKESSTSDRLTVISSPNAEAVVSKSSPTLLDALQVYLDQKGKGRPKTFRLAAERACNYVIGISKNKPLLSYTRSDALMFRDWLVERGLTGSSVTRNFSYVKAVINFASSEFALDVRNPFIGVYHDRTAGVLTRKPIPNADILEVQTECRIIDDDMRWLIALISDTGMRLAEGAGLLKSDIHLDADIPFVRIQKHPWRNLKTASSERIIPLYGQALWAAKRIVAS
;
A
#
# COMPACT_ATOMS: atom_id res chain seq x y z
N LYS A 1 8.21 16.96 23.58
CA LYS A 1 8.07 15.49 23.37
C LYS A 1 7.25 15.17 22.11
N LEU A 2 6.14 15.88 21.87
CA LEU A 2 5.33 15.73 20.65
C LEU A 2 6.09 16.11 19.38
N ASP A 3 6.88 17.17 19.40
CA ASP A 3 7.70 17.59 18.25
C ASP A 3 8.78 16.57 17.88
N ALA A 4 9.35 15.86 18.85
CA ALA A 4 10.30 14.78 18.61
C ALA A 4 9.62 13.57 17.94
N TYR A 5 8.38 13.24 18.35
CA TYR A 5 7.58 12.16 17.74
C TYR A 5 7.21 12.49 16.30
N TRP A 6 6.78 13.72 16.02
CA TRP A 6 6.44 14.16 14.67
C TRP A 6 7.66 14.34 13.76
N SER A 7 8.81 14.68 14.32
CA SER A 7 10.09 14.74 13.59
C SER A 7 10.53 13.33 13.15
N GLN A 8 10.40 12.31 14.00
CA GLN A 8 10.67 10.92 13.64
C GLN A 8 9.71 10.40 12.56
N MET A 9 8.43 10.78 12.60
CA MET A 9 7.46 10.42 11.57
C MET A 9 7.74 11.12 10.23
N ARG A 10 8.31 12.32 10.21
CA ARG A 10 8.74 13.02 8.99
C ARG A 10 10.00 12.40 8.39
N LEU A 11 10.97 12.00 9.20
CA LEU A 11 12.17 11.29 8.75
C LEU A 11 11.85 9.95 8.10
N ALA A 12 10.92 9.18 8.67
CA ALA A 12 10.46 7.92 8.07
C ALA A 12 9.73 8.09 6.72
N LYS A 13 9.33 9.30 6.35
CA LYS A 13 8.69 9.63 5.08
C LYS A 13 9.68 10.10 4.00
N SER A 14 10.86 10.59 4.39
CA SER A 14 11.88 11.09 3.45
C SER A 14 12.70 9.98 2.78
N ASP A 15 12.79 8.80 3.39
CA ASP A 15 13.54 7.66 2.83
C ASP A 15 12.82 6.93 1.68
N VAL A 16 11.64 7.40 1.29
CA VAL A 16 10.86 6.82 0.18
C VAL A 16 11.08 7.57 -1.15
N ILE A 17 11.82 8.70 -1.16
CA ILE A 17 12.06 9.52 -2.36
C ILE A 17 13.54 9.46 -2.73
N GLY A 18 13.94 8.37 -3.35
CA GLY A 18 15.31 8.20 -3.86
C GLY A 18 15.41 7.22 -5.01
N LEU A 19 14.58 7.38 -6.06
CA LEU A 19 14.76 6.66 -7.32
C LEU A 19 14.12 7.43 -8.49
N SER A 20 14.74 8.56 -8.81
CA SER A 20 14.63 9.10 -10.16
C SER A 20 16.06 9.46 -10.57
N LEU A 21 16.61 8.74 -11.50
CA LEU A 21 17.68 9.06 -12.45
C LEU A 21 18.28 7.75 -12.97
N LEU A 22 17.72 7.25 -14.05
CA LEU A 22 18.44 6.57 -15.11
C LEU A 22 17.63 6.77 -16.38
N LYS A 23 17.97 7.84 -17.09
CA LYS A 23 17.55 8.11 -18.46
C LYS A 23 18.68 7.71 -19.39
N GLU A 24 18.27 6.94 -20.42
CA GLU A 24 18.82 6.87 -21.78
C GLU A 24 20.29 6.52 -22.05
N SER A 25 20.46 5.42 -22.78
CA SER A 25 21.24 5.48 -24.02
C SER A 25 20.75 4.43 -25.02
N SER A 26 20.20 4.90 -26.10
CA SER A 26 19.92 4.17 -27.33
C SER A 26 21.22 4.05 -28.12
N THR A 27 21.52 2.87 -28.66
CA THR A 27 22.36 2.75 -29.84
C THR A 27 21.82 1.65 -30.74
N SER A 28 21.42 2.11 -31.90
CA SER A 28 21.06 1.37 -33.10
C SER A 28 22.29 0.65 -33.64
N ASP A 29 22.16 -0.62 -33.96
CA ASP A 29 23.02 -1.25 -34.97
C ASP A 29 22.19 -2.12 -35.90
N ARG A 30 22.24 -1.68 -37.18
CA ARG A 30 21.73 -2.39 -38.36
C ARG A 30 22.57 -3.62 -38.61
N LEU A 31 21.93 -4.77 -38.77
CA LEU A 31 22.55 -5.89 -39.44
C LEU A 31 21.67 -6.37 -40.59
N THR A 32 22.38 -6.47 -41.69
CA THR A 32 22.03 -6.77 -43.08
C THR A 32 21.32 -8.12 -43.24
N VAL A 33 20.29 -8.10 -44.09
CA VAL A 33 19.54 -9.25 -44.58
C VAL A 33 20.40 -10.05 -45.53
N ILE A 34 20.53 -11.35 -45.31
CA ILE A 34 20.87 -12.34 -46.35
C ILE A 34 19.68 -13.29 -46.51
N SER A 35 19.09 -13.23 -47.70
CA SER A 35 17.96 -14.05 -48.10
C SER A 35 18.39 -15.46 -48.41
N SER A 36 17.66 -16.46 -47.93
CA SER A 36 17.52 -17.80 -48.53
C SER A 36 16.09 -18.31 -48.30
N PRO A 37 15.44 -18.89 -49.28
CA PRO A 37 14.03 -19.19 -49.24
C PRO A 37 13.74 -20.56 -48.67
N ASN A 38 12.55 -20.66 -48.04
CA ASN A 38 11.87 -21.85 -47.53
C ASN A 38 12.33 -22.40 -46.17
N ALA A 39 11.80 -21.79 -45.15
CA ALA A 39 11.32 -22.50 -43.95
C ALA A 39 10.13 -21.72 -43.44
N GLU A 40 9.01 -22.36 -43.31
CA GLU A 40 7.81 -21.81 -42.67
C GLU A 40 8.22 -21.16 -41.36
N ALA A 41 8.03 -19.85 -41.25
CA ALA A 41 8.29 -19.09 -40.06
C ALA A 41 7.31 -19.56 -38.98
N VAL A 42 7.72 -20.55 -38.19
CA VAL A 42 7.21 -20.74 -36.83
C VAL A 42 7.57 -19.45 -36.11
N VAL A 43 6.61 -18.54 -36.02
CA VAL A 43 6.69 -17.38 -35.14
C VAL A 43 6.85 -17.96 -33.73
N SER A 44 8.08 -18.09 -33.28
CA SER A 44 8.38 -18.40 -31.90
C SER A 44 7.85 -17.26 -31.07
N LYS A 45 6.62 -17.38 -30.57
CA LYS A 45 6.10 -16.49 -29.54
C LYS A 45 7.09 -16.53 -28.42
N SER A 46 7.92 -15.50 -28.30
CA SER A 46 8.85 -15.35 -27.18
C SER A 46 8.04 -15.53 -25.88
N SER A 47 8.45 -16.47 -25.05
CA SER A 47 7.72 -16.74 -23.79
C SER A 47 7.61 -15.44 -22.98
N PRO A 48 6.39 -15.11 -22.48
CA PRO A 48 6.16 -13.85 -21.80
C PRO A 48 7.09 -13.70 -20.58
N THR A 49 7.62 -12.51 -20.40
CA THR A 49 8.49 -12.14 -19.27
C THR A 49 7.69 -11.73 -18.04
N LEU A 50 8.36 -11.50 -16.89
CA LEU A 50 7.70 -10.98 -15.69
C LEU A 50 7.14 -9.58 -15.91
N LEU A 51 7.78 -8.76 -16.76
CA LEU A 51 7.29 -7.43 -17.08
C LEU A 51 6.01 -7.50 -17.91
N ASP A 52 5.92 -8.42 -18.88
CA ASP A 52 4.71 -8.65 -19.67
C ASP A 52 3.57 -9.16 -18.78
N ALA A 53 3.88 -10.07 -17.85
CA ALA A 53 2.95 -10.56 -16.84
C ALA A 53 2.39 -9.43 -15.96
N LEU A 54 3.26 -8.54 -15.51
CA LEU A 54 2.88 -7.37 -14.71
C LEU A 54 1.96 -6.45 -15.51
N GLN A 55 2.28 -6.19 -16.78
CA GLN A 55 1.47 -5.32 -17.62
C GLN A 55 0.06 -5.88 -17.79
N VAL A 56 -0.08 -7.15 -18.18
CA VAL A 56 -1.38 -7.81 -18.36
C VAL A 56 -2.17 -7.81 -17.05
N TYR A 57 -1.51 -8.10 -15.92
CA TYR A 57 -2.13 -8.06 -14.60
C TYR A 57 -2.69 -6.66 -14.26
N LEU A 58 -1.93 -5.61 -14.51
CA LEU A 58 -2.33 -4.24 -14.22
C LEU A 58 -3.45 -3.75 -15.16
N ASP A 59 -3.43 -4.15 -16.41
CA ASP A 59 -4.46 -3.77 -17.39
C ASP A 59 -5.81 -4.42 -17.07
N GLN A 60 -5.81 -5.62 -16.51
CA GLN A 60 -7.05 -6.34 -16.17
C GLN A 60 -7.48 -6.09 -14.71
N LYS A 61 -6.60 -6.31 -13.74
CA LYS A 61 -6.90 -6.22 -12.31
C LYS A 61 -6.70 -4.83 -11.72
N GLY A 62 -6.00 -3.94 -12.42
CA GLY A 62 -5.75 -2.56 -11.99
C GLY A 62 -6.85 -1.57 -12.34
N LYS A 63 -7.78 -1.91 -13.24
CA LYS A 63 -8.90 -1.03 -13.63
C LYS A 63 -9.75 -0.69 -12.42
N GLY A 64 -9.98 0.62 -12.19
CA GLY A 64 -10.77 1.10 -11.05
C GLY A 64 -10.10 0.95 -9.67
N ARG A 65 -8.87 0.45 -9.60
CA ARG A 65 -8.12 0.33 -8.35
C ARG A 65 -7.34 1.61 -8.02
N PRO A 66 -7.11 1.91 -6.74
CA PRO A 66 -6.28 3.05 -6.33
C PRO A 66 -4.86 2.95 -6.93
N LYS A 67 -4.22 4.10 -7.19
CA LYS A 67 -2.84 4.19 -7.69
C LYS A 67 -1.84 3.39 -6.83
N THR A 68 -2.08 3.32 -5.52
CA THR A 68 -1.27 2.54 -4.57
C THR A 68 -1.24 1.05 -4.87
N PHE A 69 -2.31 0.49 -5.47
CA PHE A 69 -2.35 -0.92 -5.89
C PHE A 69 -1.35 -1.17 -7.02
N ARG A 70 -1.38 -0.34 -8.06
CA ARG A 70 -0.43 -0.40 -9.19
C ARG A 70 1.00 -0.29 -8.70
N LEU A 71 1.32 0.77 -7.95
CA LEU A 71 2.66 1.01 -7.42
C LEU A 71 3.19 -0.13 -6.54
N ALA A 72 2.32 -0.80 -5.80
CA ALA A 72 2.73 -1.92 -4.96
C ALA A 72 3.08 -3.17 -5.78
N ALA A 73 2.31 -3.48 -6.82
CA ALA A 73 2.60 -4.59 -7.73
C ALA A 73 3.87 -4.32 -8.55
N GLU A 74 4.00 -3.13 -9.12
CA GLU A 74 5.19 -2.68 -9.86
C GLU A 74 6.45 -2.79 -9.00
N ARG A 75 6.42 -2.26 -7.78
CA ARG A 75 7.55 -2.33 -6.85
C ARG A 75 7.97 -3.76 -6.55
N ALA A 76 7.01 -4.65 -6.23
CA ALA A 76 7.32 -6.03 -5.88
C ALA A 76 7.94 -6.80 -7.06
N CYS A 77 7.41 -6.62 -8.28
CA CYS A 77 7.96 -7.25 -9.48
C CYS A 77 9.32 -6.64 -9.86
N ASN A 78 9.49 -5.32 -9.75
CA ASN A 78 10.77 -4.66 -10.03
C ASN A 78 11.88 -5.11 -9.07
N TYR A 79 11.57 -5.44 -7.82
CA TYR A 79 12.55 -6.06 -6.91
C TYR A 79 13.02 -7.42 -7.43
N VAL A 80 12.10 -8.28 -7.88
CA VAL A 80 12.46 -9.58 -8.48
C VAL A 80 13.31 -9.38 -9.75
N ILE A 81 12.90 -8.44 -10.62
CA ILE A 81 13.63 -8.13 -11.86
C ILE A 81 15.05 -7.61 -11.56
N GLY A 82 15.18 -6.75 -10.54
CA GLY A 82 16.49 -6.23 -10.12
C GLY A 82 17.45 -7.31 -9.60
N ILE A 83 16.92 -8.37 -8.98
CA ILE A 83 17.70 -9.48 -8.42
C ILE A 83 18.00 -10.56 -9.48
N SER A 84 16.96 -10.96 -10.24
CA SER A 84 17.00 -12.14 -11.11
C SER A 84 16.91 -11.81 -12.59
N LYS A 85 16.93 -10.52 -12.94
CA LYS A 85 16.68 -9.97 -14.28
C LYS A 85 15.25 -10.21 -14.79
N ASN A 86 14.86 -9.47 -15.83
CA ASN A 86 13.60 -9.72 -16.54
C ASN A 86 13.79 -10.90 -17.51
N LYS A 87 13.28 -12.04 -17.15
CA LYS A 87 13.40 -13.28 -17.94
C LYS A 87 12.02 -13.92 -18.17
N PRO A 88 11.89 -14.87 -19.11
CA PRO A 88 10.64 -15.59 -19.33
C PRO A 88 10.08 -16.20 -18.04
N LEU A 89 8.75 -16.21 -17.89
CA LEU A 89 8.09 -16.74 -16.69
C LEU A 89 8.48 -18.18 -16.38
N LEU A 90 8.64 -19.01 -17.43
CA LEU A 90 9.07 -20.41 -17.33
C LEU A 90 10.52 -20.57 -16.82
N SER A 91 11.33 -19.50 -16.87
CA SER A 91 12.74 -19.52 -16.46
C SER A 91 12.97 -19.11 -15.01
N TYR A 92 11.92 -18.69 -14.30
CA TYR A 92 12.03 -18.41 -12.87
C TYR A 92 12.03 -19.71 -12.07
N THR A 93 12.96 -19.80 -11.13
CA THR A 93 13.21 -21.00 -10.33
C THR A 93 12.92 -20.74 -8.85
N ARG A 94 12.94 -21.81 -8.07
CA ARG A 94 12.88 -21.70 -6.60
C ARG A 94 14.06 -20.92 -6.03
N SER A 95 15.24 -21.00 -6.65
CA SER A 95 16.41 -20.23 -6.24
C SER A 95 16.17 -18.71 -6.36
N ASP A 96 15.53 -18.25 -7.44
CA ASP A 96 15.16 -16.83 -7.60
C ASP A 96 14.23 -16.37 -6.48
N ALA A 97 13.28 -17.22 -6.11
CA ALA A 97 12.34 -16.90 -5.03
C ALA A 97 13.03 -16.88 -3.65
N LEU A 98 14.03 -17.71 -3.42
CA LEU A 98 14.83 -17.68 -2.19
C LEU A 98 15.74 -16.44 -2.16
N MET A 99 16.42 -16.11 -3.25
CA MET A 99 17.19 -14.86 -3.35
C MET A 99 16.33 -13.63 -3.11
N PHE A 100 15.11 -13.60 -3.64
CA PHE A 100 14.15 -12.52 -3.38
C PHE A 100 13.76 -12.40 -1.91
N ARG A 101 13.51 -13.53 -1.23
CA ARG A 101 13.26 -13.56 0.22
C ARG A 101 14.45 -12.99 0.99
N ASP A 102 15.63 -13.49 0.74
CA ASP A 102 16.84 -13.14 1.49
C ASP A 102 17.15 -11.64 1.30
N TRP A 103 17.04 -11.14 0.09
CA TRP A 103 17.20 -9.73 -0.21
C TRP A 103 16.20 -8.83 0.55
N LEU A 104 14.92 -9.25 0.67
CA LEU A 104 13.93 -8.49 1.43
C LEU A 104 14.25 -8.49 2.94
N VAL A 105 14.73 -9.63 3.46
CA VAL A 105 15.11 -9.78 4.87
C VAL A 105 16.37 -8.97 5.19
N GLU A 106 17.39 -9.02 4.36
CA GLU A 106 18.64 -8.26 4.50
C GLU A 106 18.40 -6.75 4.49
N ARG A 107 17.39 -6.28 3.77
CA ARG A 107 16.95 -4.88 3.80
C ARG A 107 16.13 -4.50 5.04
N GLY A 108 15.99 -5.38 6.00
CA GLY A 108 15.29 -5.13 7.26
C GLY A 108 13.76 -5.06 7.14
N LEU A 109 13.16 -5.63 6.07
CA LEU A 109 11.70 -5.64 5.95
C LEU A 109 11.10 -6.58 7.01
N THR A 110 10.02 -6.12 7.63
CA THR A 110 9.25 -6.97 8.56
C THR A 110 8.65 -8.17 7.83
N GLY A 111 8.43 -9.28 8.56
CA GLY A 111 7.84 -10.49 8.00
C GLY A 111 6.50 -10.26 7.32
N SER A 112 5.68 -9.35 7.83
CA SER A 112 4.43 -8.92 7.19
C SER A 112 4.65 -8.20 5.86
N SER A 113 5.72 -7.39 5.75
CA SER A 113 6.11 -6.70 4.51
C SER A 113 6.67 -7.69 3.49
N VAL A 114 7.47 -8.67 3.91
CA VAL A 114 7.93 -9.78 3.06
C VAL A 114 6.73 -10.54 2.50
N THR A 115 5.79 -10.95 3.36
CA THR A 115 4.54 -11.63 2.95
C THR A 115 3.78 -10.83 1.89
N ARG A 116 3.66 -9.52 2.05
CA ARG A 116 2.95 -8.63 1.12
C ARG A 116 3.64 -8.59 -0.25
N ASN A 117 4.97 -8.44 -0.31
CA ASN A 117 5.71 -8.44 -1.56
C ASN A 117 5.56 -9.78 -2.31
N PHE A 118 5.71 -10.90 -1.61
CA PHE A 118 5.44 -12.23 -2.18
C PHE A 118 4.01 -12.39 -2.70
N SER A 119 3.03 -11.80 -2.02
CA SER A 119 1.62 -11.87 -2.44
C SER A 119 1.40 -11.18 -3.78
N TYR A 120 2.03 -10.03 -4.03
CA TYR A 120 1.96 -9.35 -5.32
C TYR A 120 2.63 -10.15 -6.43
N VAL A 121 3.87 -10.62 -6.22
CA VAL A 121 4.60 -11.43 -7.22
C VAL A 121 3.83 -12.69 -7.57
N LYS A 122 3.33 -13.41 -6.57
CA LYS A 122 2.51 -14.62 -6.79
C LYS A 122 1.24 -14.32 -7.58
N ALA A 123 0.54 -13.23 -7.25
CA ALA A 123 -0.69 -12.86 -7.94
C ALA A 123 -0.43 -12.52 -9.42
N VAL A 124 0.65 -11.79 -9.70
CA VAL A 124 1.04 -11.44 -11.07
C VAL A 124 1.37 -12.70 -11.89
N ILE A 125 2.24 -13.58 -11.36
CA ILE A 125 2.65 -14.80 -12.08
C ILE A 125 1.46 -15.73 -12.26
N ASN A 126 0.65 -15.99 -11.23
CA ASN A 126 -0.50 -16.90 -11.35
C ASN A 126 -1.52 -16.37 -12.36
N PHE A 127 -1.79 -15.06 -12.35
CA PHE A 127 -2.71 -14.45 -13.29
C PHE A 127 -2.20 -14.57 -14.72
N ALA A 128 -0.94 -14.18 -14.96
CA ALA A 128 -0.34 -14.27 -16.29
C ALA A 128 -0.22 -15.70 -16.79
N SER A 129 0.08 -16.66 -15.91
CA SER A 129 0.11 -18.09 -16.30
C SER A 129 -1.26 -18.56 -16.81
N SER A 130 -2.34 -18.11 -16.19
CA SER A 130 -3.70 -18.39 -16.65
C SER A 130 -4.02 -17.71 -17.99
N GLU A 131 -3.69 -16.42 -18.13
CA GLU A 131 -3.99 -15.64 -19.35
C GLU A 131 -3.19 -16.11 -20.56
N PHE A 132 -1.95 -16.53 -20.35
CA PHE A 132 -1.06 -17.02 -21.41
C PHE A 132 -1.13 -18.55 -21.59
N ALA A 133 -2.00 -19.24 -20.87
CA ALA A 133 -2.14 -20.70 -20.86
C ALA A 133 -0.80 -21.43 -20.65
N LEU A 134 0.01 -20.92 -19.69
CA LEU A 134 1.32 -21.50 -19.36
C LEU A 134 1.14 -22.59 -18.29
N ASP A 135 1.66 -23.77 -18.57
CA ASP A 135 1.80 -24.82 -17.54
C ASP A 135 3.08 -24.57 -16.72
N VAL A 136 2.98 -23.70 -15.72
CA VAL A 136 4.09 -23.36 -14.85
C VAL A 136 3.67 -23.45 -13.39
N ARG A 137 4.44 -24.20 -12.61
CA ARG A 137 4.34 -24.14 -11.14
C ARG A 137 5.04 -22.88 -10.65
N ASN A 138 4.27 -21.95 -10.10
CA ASN A 138 4.82 -20.67 -9.59
C ASN A 138 5.86 -20.90 -8.47
N PRO A 139 7.14 -20.59 -8.70
CA PRO A 139 8.23 -20.89 -7.75
C PRO A 139 8.19 -20.05 -6.48
N PHE A 140 7.42 -18.95 -6.47
CA PHE A 140 7.27 -18.05 -5.32
C PHE A 140 6.21 -18.54 -4.31
N ILE A 141 5.46 -19.62 -4.62
CA ILE A 141 4.49 -20.21 -3.69
C ILE A 141 5.22 -21.01 -2.62
N GLY A 142 4.77 -20.91 -1.36
CA GLY A 142 5.28 -21.70 -0.25
C GLY A 142 6.73 -21.40 0.14
N VAL A 143 7.26 -20.22 -0.18
CA VAL A 143 8.57 -19.78 0.34
C VAL A 143 8.43 -19.45 1.82
N TYR A 144 9.15 -20.17 2.64
CA TYR A 144 9.17 -19.93 4.08
C TYR A 144 9.91 -18.63 4.41
N HIS A 145 9.34 -17.86 5.31
CA HIS A 145 9.96 -16.73 6.01
C HIS A 145 9.25 -16.54 7.36
N ASP A 146 9.95 -15.99 8.33
CA ASP A 146 9.35 -15.65 9.61
C ASP A 146 8.39 -14.45 9.42
N ARG A 147 7.09 -14.70 9.60
CA ARG A 147 6.04 -13.67 9.44
C ARG A 147 6.00 -12.68 10.60
N THR A 148 6.59 -13.01 11.72
CA THR A 148 6.63 -12.21 12.96
C THR A 148 7.89 -11.38 13.06
N ALA A 149 8.92 -11.68 12.26
CA ALA A 149 10.19 -10.96 12.28
C ALA A 149 9.97 -9.45 12.11
N GLY A 150 10.53 -8.65 13.02
CA GLY A 150 10.46 -7.19 13.02
C GLY A 150 9.05 -6.61 13.24
N VAL A 151 8.07 -7.44 13.59
CA VAL A 151 6.72 -6.97 13.94
C VAL A 151 6.70 -6.53 15.39
N LEU A 152 6.66 -5.21 15.62
CA LEU A 152 6.48 -4.66 16.95
C LEU A 152 5.01 -4.75 17.36
N THR A 153 4.75 -5.37 18.50
CA THR A 153 3.42 -5.34 19.15
C THR A 153 3.19 -3.93 19.68
N ARG A 154 2.23 -3.21 19.10
CA ARG A 154 1.83 -1.90 19.62
C ARG A 154 1.13 -2.08 20.96
N LYS A 155 1.67 -1.45 21.99
CA LYS A 155 1.01 -1.37 23.29
C LYS A 155 -0.09 -0.30 23.23
N PRO A 156 -1.18 -0.44 24.00
CA PRO A 156 -2.13 0.63 24.21
C PRO A 156 -1.43 1.86 24.76
N ILE A 157 -1.89 3.05 24.39
CA ILE A 157 -1.41 4.31 24.97
C ILE A 157 -1.93 4.36 26.42
N PRO A 158 -1.07 4.64 27.43
CA PRO A 158 -1.52 4.82 28.81
C PRO A 158 -2.57 5.92 28.93
N ASN A 159 -3.56 5.73 29.81
CA ASN A 159 -4.62 6.72 30.01
C ASN A 159 -4.07 8.10 30.44
N ALA A 160 -3.00 8.14 31.22
CA ALA A 160 -2.37 9.40 31.62
C ALA A 160 -1.85 10.19 30.40
N ASP A 161 -1.21 9.51 29.45
CA ASP A 161 -0.70 10.13 28.22
C ASP A 161 -1.86 10.61 27.33
N ILE A 162 -2.98 9.88 27.29
CA ILE A 162 -4.18 10.30 26.57
C ILE A 162 -4.75 11.59 27.18
N LEU A 163 -4.85 11.67 28.50
CA LEU A 163 -5.33 12.86 29.21
C LEU A 163 -4.41 14.07 28.99
N GLU A 164 -3.10 13.87 29.01
CA GLU A 164 -2.11 14.93 28.69
C GLU A 164 -2.34 15.47 27.26
N VAL A 165 -2.43 14.57 26.27
CA VAL A 165 -2.71 14.93 24.87
C VAL A 165 -4.04 15.68 24.74
N GLN A 166 -5.09 15.22 25.40
CA GLN A 166 -6.41 15.87 25.37
C GLN A 166 -6.38 17.27 26.01
N THR A 167 -5.60 17.45 27.06
CA THR A 167 -5.42 18.75 27.72
C THR A 167 -4.69 19.72 26.78
N GLU A 168 -3.61 19.28 26.15
CA GLU A 168 -2.88 20.08 25.17
C GLU A 168 -3.75 20.44 23.95
N CYS A 169 -4.63 19.55 23.53
CA CYS A 169 -5.58 19.84 22.46
C CYS A 169 -6.50 21.02 22.81
N ARG A 170 -6.93 21.13 24.07
CA ARG A 170 -7.75 22.27 24.52
C ARG A 170 -7.00 23.57 24.63
N ILE A 171 -5.71 23.51 25.04
CA ILE A 171 -4.85 24.69 25.20
C ILE A 171 -4.55 25.32 23.83
N ILE A 172 -4.20 24.48 22.84
CA ILE A 172 -3.81 24.95 21.51
C ILE A 172 -5.03 25.34 20.67
N ASP A 173 -6.12 24.57 20.77
CA ASP A 173 -7.46 24.85 20.21
C ASP A 173 -7.48 25.23 18.72
N ASP A 174 -6.87 24.38 17.88
CA ASP A 174 -6.86 24.50 16.42
C ASP A 174 -7.49 23.26 15.74
N ASP A 175 -7.68 23.31 14.43
CA ASP A 175 -8.31 22.27 13.61
C ASP A 175 -7.63 20.89 13.74
N MET A 176 -6.30 20.86 13.82
CA MET A 176 -5.55 19.63 14.00
C MET A 176 -5.82 19.01 15.39
N ARG A 177 -5.89 19.84 16.43
CA ARG A 177 -6.14 19.41 17.81
C ARG A 177 -7.59 18.96 18.00
N TRP A 178 -8.52 19.62 17.32
CA TRP A 178 -9.92 19.15 17.28
C TRP A 178 -10.03 17.76 16.64
N LEU A 179 -9.30 17.52 15.54
CA LEU A 179 -9.26 16.20 14.91
C LEU A 179 -8.67 15.13 15.84
N ILE A 180 -7.56 15.44 16.55
CA ILE A 180 -6.96 14.52 17.52
C ILE A 180 -7.92 14.21 18.67
N ALA A 181 -8.54 15.24 19.26
CA ALA A 181 -9.49 15.08 20.35
C ALA A 181 -10.74 14.29 19.92
N LEU A 182 -11.23 14.55 18.70
CA LEU A 182 -12.35 13.81 18.14
C LEU A 182 -12.04 12.30 18.01
N ILE A 183 -10.85 11.97 17.52
CA ILE A 183 -10.43 10.59 17.32
C ILE A 183 -10.13 9.88 18.65
N SER A 184 -9.62 10.59 19.65
CA SER A 184 -9.20 9.99 20.93
C SER A 184 -10.33 9.28 21.65
N ASP A 185 -11.55 9.85 21.64
CA ASP A 185 -12.70 9.27 22.33
C ASP A 185 -13.59 8.42 21.41
N THR A 186 -13.55 8.65 20.09
CA THR A 186 -14.42 7.92 19.15
C THR A 186 -13.78 6.67 18.56
N GLY A 187 -12.45 6.56 18.59
CA GLY A 187 -11.72 5.47 17.96
C GLY A 187 -11.90 5.38 16.43
N MET A 188 -12.42 6.42 15.79
CA MET A 188 -12.55 6.45 14.34
C MET A 188 -11.18 6.46 13.65
N ARG A 189 -11.12 6.00 12.40
CA ARG A 189 -9.88 6.06 11.64
C ARG A 189 -9.55 7.52 11.28
N LEU A 190 -8.25 7.84 11.19
CA LEU A 190 -7.81 9.19 10.81
C LEU A 190 -8.49 9.70 9.52
N ALA A 191 -8.59 8.84 8.49
CA ALA A 191 -9.23 9.21 7.23
C ALA A 191 -10.77 9.37 7.37
N GLU A 192 -11.39 8.75 8.36
CA GLU A 192 -12.81 8.94 8.66
C GLU A 192 -13.01 10.32 9.31
N GLY A 193 -12.21 10.66 10.32
CA GLY A 193 -12.26 11.96 11.00
C GLY A 193 -11.89 13.13 10.09
N ALA A 194 -10.76 13.04 9.38
CA ALA A 194 -10.31 14.10 8.48
C ALA A 194 -11.20 14.32 7.25
N GLY A 195 -12.06 13.37 6.92
CA GLY A 195 -12.96 13.45 5.78
C GLY A 195 -14.43 13.70 6.17
N LEU A 196 -14.73 14.11 7.40
CA LEU A 196 -16.06 14.48 7.83
C LEU A 196 -16.50 15.82 7.20
N LEU A 197 -17.78 15.92 6.92
CA LEU A 197 -18.46 17.20 6.73
C LEU A 197 -19.05 17.67 8.06
N LYS A 198 -19.26 18.98 8.20
CA LYS A 198 -20.02 19.52 9.34
C LYS A 198 -21.42 18.90 9.42
N SER A 199 -22.04 18.60 8.28
CA SER A 199 -23.35 17.93 8.19
C SER A 199 -23.35 16.47 8.67
N ASP A 200 -22.17 15.84 8.84
CA ASP A 200 -22.09 14.51 9.46
C ASP A 200 -22.13 14.58 11.00
N ILE A 201 -22.02 15.79 11.57
CA ILE A 201 -21.97 16.03 13.02
C ILE A 201 -23.35 16.54 13.46
N HIS A 202 -24.01 15.79 14.31
CA HIS A 202 -25.38 16.08 14.79
C HIS A 202 -25.31 16.45 16.28
N LEU A 203 -25.28 17.75 16.57
CA LEU A 203 -25.15 18.26 17.95
C LEU A 203 -26.54 18.47 18.61
N ASP A 204 -27.59 18.64 17.81
CA ASP A 204 -28.94 18.95 18.28
C ASP A 204 -29.80 17.71 18.56
N ALA A 205 -29.23 16.49 18.41
CA ALA A 205 -29.89 15.26 18.77
C ALA A 205 -29.87 15.05 20.29
N ASP A 206 -30.83 14.27 20.82
CA ASP A 206 -30.89 13.91 22.26
C ASP A 206 -29.54 13.36 22.76
N ILE A 207 -28.88 12.54 21.94
CA ILE A 207 -27.51 12.15 22.13
C ILE A 207 -26.71 12.65 20.93
N PRO A 208 -25.83 13.65 21.10
CA PRO A 208 -24.98 14.12 20.02
C PRO A 208 -24.17 12.99 19.40
N PHE A 209 -24.05 12.97 18.08
CA PHE A 209 -23.34 11.91 17.38
C PHE A 209 -22.66 12.40 16.10
N VAL A 210 -21.72 11.62 15.59
CA VAL A 210 -21.15 11.74 14.26
C VAL A 210 -21.56 10.53 13.42
N ARG A 211 -21.93 10.78 12.16
CA ARG A 211 -22.26 9.74 11.18
C ARG A 211 -21.06 9.49 10.29
N ILE A 212 -20.51 8.27 10.32
CA ILE A 212 -19.50 7.83 9.38
C ILE A 212 -20.20 7.24 8.15
N GLN A 213 -20.08 7.91 7.02
CA GLN A 213 -20.69 7.50 5.75
C GLN A 213 -19.76 7.72 4.57
N LYS A 214 -20.07 7.12 3.41
CA LYS A 214 -19.31 7.29 2.18
C LYS A 214 -19.52 8.71 1.62
N HIS A 215 -18.44 9.31 1.13
CA HIS A 215 -18.46 10.59 0.42
C HIS A 215 -17.71 10.47 -0.93
N PRO A 216 -17.94 11.36 -1.92
CA PRO A 216 -17.25 11.32 -3.20
C PRO A 216 -15.72 11.35 -3.09
N TRP A 217 -15.16 12.03 -2.10
CA TRP A 217 -13.71 12.13 -1.83
C TRP A 217 -13.18 11.06 -0.87
N ARG A 218 -14.05 10.31 -0.20
CA ARG A 218 -13.69 9.33 0.83
C ARG A 218 -14.48 8.04 0.70
N ASN A 219 -13.80 6.98 0.30
CA ASN A 219 -14.35 5.63 0.38
C ASN A 219 -14.13 5.04 1.78
N LEU A 220 -15.09 4.28 2.26
CA LEU A 220 -14.94 3.49 3.46
C LEU A 220 -14.20 2.19 3.16
N LYS A 221 -13.47 1.66 4.14
CA LYS A 221 -12.68 0.43 3.99
C LYS A 221 -13.56 -0.79 3.67
N THR A 222 -14.75 -0.85 4.27
CA THR A 222 -15.77 -1.90 4.10
C THR A 222 -17.15 -1.27 4.16
N ALA A 223 -18.17 -1.91 3.61
CA ALA A 223 -19.57 -1.46 3.73
C ALA A 223 -20.01 -1.34 5.20
N SER A 224 -19.56 -2.26 6.06
CA SER A 224 -19.83 -2.24 7.50
C SER A 224 -19.11 -1.11 8.27
N SER A 225 -18.32 -0.27 7.59
CA SER A 225 -17.71 0.91 8.23
C SER A 225 -18.68 2.09 8.37
N GLU A 226 -19.83 2.05 7.69
CA GLU A 226 -20.90 3.03 7.93
C GLU A 226 -21.49 2.79 9.32
N ARG A 227 -21.49 3.85 10.12
CA ARG A 227 -21.95 3.76 11.51
C ARG A 227 -22.18 5.13 12.12
N ILE A 228 -22.94 5.14 13.21
CA ILE A 228 -23.12 6.29 14.09
C ILE A 228 -22.24 6.08 15.31
N ILE A 229 -21.55 7.14 15.74
CA ILE A 229 -20.71 7.15 16.93
C ILE A 229 -21.20 8.27 17.83
N PRO A 230 -21.69 7.98 19.05
CA PRO A 230 -22.11 9.00 20.01
C PRO A 230 -20.90 9.85 20.42
N LEU A 231 -21.14 11.15 20.66
CA LEU A 231 -20.14 12.13 21.06
C LEU A 231 -20.28 12.46 22.54
N TYR A 232 -19.18 12.32 23.26
CA TYR A 232 -19.04 12.72 24.67
C TYR A 232 -17.61 13.20 24.95
N GLY A 233 -17.35 13.75 26.14
CA GLY A 233 -16.01 14.13 26.56
C GLY A 233 -15.31 15.09 25.61
N GLN A 234 -14.10 14.73 25.23
CA GLN A 234 -13.26 15.56 24.35
C GLN A 234 -13.75 15.54 22.90
N ALA A 235 -14.35 14.41 22.46
CA ALA A 235 -14.93 14.33 21.13
C ALA A 235 -16.12 15.28 20.96
N LEU A 236 -16.96 15.43 21.97
CA LEU A 236 -18.07 16.40 21.95
C LEU A 236 -17.55 17.84 21.93
N TRP A 237 -16.53 18.16 22.75
CA TRP A 237 -15.90 19.48 22.72
C TRP A 237 -15.33 19.77 21.33
N ALA A 238 -14.57 18.85 20.75
CA ALA A 238 -13.98 19.02 19.43
C ALA A 238 -15.03 19.17 18.34
N ALA A 239 -16.11 18.39 18.39
CA ALA A 239 -17.21 18.48 17.44
C ALA A 239 -17.91 19.86 17.47
N LYS A 240 -18.11 20.43 18.67
CA LYS A 240 -18.64 21.80 18.82
C LYS A 240 -17.71 22.84 18.21
N ARG A 241 -16.38 22.70 18.39
CA ARG A 241 -15.38 23.61 17.77
C ARG A 241 -15.39 23.51 16.24
N ILE A 242 -15.41 22.26 15.71
CA ILE A 242 -15.46 22.00 14.26
C ILE A 242 -16.71 22.60 13.61
N VAL A 243 -17.87 22.47 14.25
CA VAL A 243 -19.11 23.01 13.68
C VAL A 243 -19.11 24.55 13.73
N ALA A 244 -18.54 25.16 14.78
CA ALA A 244 -18.49 26.61 14.97
C ALA A 244 -17.44 27.31 14.09
N SER A 245 -16.40 26.59 13.60
CA SER A 245 -15.36 27.15 12.73
C SER A 245 -15.87 27.36 11.31
#